data_53cc0fa90799a50c740d762cc1a9ea96
#
_entry.id   53cc0fa90799a50c740d762cc1a9ea96
#
_cell.length_a   1.000
_cell.length_b   1.000
_cell.length_c   1.000
_cell.angle_alpha   90.00
_cell.angle_beta   90.00
_cell.angle_gamma   90.00
#
_symmetry.space_group_name_H-M   'P 1'
#
loop_
_entity.id
_entity.type
_entity.pdbx_description
1 polymer ?
#
loop_
_entity_poly.entity_id
_entity_poly.type
_entity_poly.pdbx_seq_one_letter_code
_entity_poly.pdbx_strand_id
1 'polypeptide(L)'
;MSPSKKKVVVLGSTGSIGESTIKVANDLSDRIEIIGIAACKSDEKLISQLKETGAMSACLTDQESAQRASTNMPDGVRFFHGEEGLIELATLEEADIVLISIVGVAGLRPALAALEAGKDLAVASKEILVMAGQAVMETAAKNRAKVLPVDSEHNAIFQCLEGKESKDAVSYTHLRAH
;
A
#
# COMPACT_ATOMS: atom_id res chain seq x y z
N MET A 1 -7.78 24.76 11.65
CA MET A 1 -6.59 23.92 11.51
C MET A 1 -6.79 23.06 10.28
N SER A 2 -5.93 23.14 9.29
CA SER A 2 -5.98 22.21 8.14
C SER A 2 -5.77 20.79 8.67
N PRO A 3 -6.54 19.79 8.20
CA PRO A 3 -6.32 18.40 8.60
C PRO A 3 -4.88 18.00 8.24
N SER A 4 -4.21 17.25 9.12
CA SER A 4 -2.89 16.71 8.83
C SER A 4 -2.97 15.81 7.59
N LYS A 5 -1.98 15.90 6.70
CA LYS A 5 -1.90 15.01 5.54
C LYS A 5 -1.83 13.56 6.00
N LYS A 6 -2.47 12.66 5.26
CA LYS A 6 -2.30 11.22 5.44
C LYS A 6 -0.99 10.76 4.82
N LYS A 7 -0.15 10.14 5.62
CA LYS A 7 1.15 9.60 5.21
C LYS A 7 1.00 8.18 4.71
N VAL A 8 1.38 7.96 3.46
CA VAL A 8 1.13 6.70 2.74
C VAL A 8 2.43 6.03 2.34
N VAL A 9 2.51 4.73 2.59
CA VAL A 9 3.53 3.83 2.05
C VAL A 9 2.92 3.04 0.91
N VAL A 10 3.60 2.97 -0.25
CA VAL A 10 3.11 2.28 -1.46
C VAL A 10 3.98 1.08 -1.78
N LEU A 11 3.50 -0.12 -1.49
CA LEU A 11 4.17 -1.37 -1.83
C LEU A 11 3.74 -1.83 -3.22
N GLY A 12 4.67 -1.80 -4.18
CA GLY A 12 4.40 -2.04 -5.59
C GLY A 12 4.20 -0.74 -6.39
N SER A 13 4.92 0.32 -6.05
CA SER A 13 4.77 1.67 -6.63
C SER A 13 4.98 1.73 -8.15
N THR A 14 5.78 0.83 -8.71
CA THR A 14 6.11 0.80 -10.14
C THR A 14 5.09 0.06 -11.01
N GLY A 15 4.09 -0.59 -10.40
CA GLY A 15 2.94 -1.19 -11.07
C GLY A 15 1.84 -0.17 -11.39
N SER A 16 0.82 -0.57 -12.16
CA SER A 16 -0.26 0.31 -12.62
C SER A 16 -1.02 1.00 -11.48
N ILE A 17 -1.35 0.26 -10.43
CA ILE A 17 -2.05 0.82 -9.25
C ILE A 17 -1.11 1.75 -8.47
N GLY A 18 0.16 1.36 -8.29
CA GLY A 18 1.15 2.21 -7.63
C GLY A 18 1.36 3.55 -8.34
N GLU A 19 1.49 3.54 -9.68
CA GLU A 19 1.57 4.76 -10.49
C GLU A 19 0.32 5.62 -10.39
N SER A 20 -0.86 5.00 -10.42
CA SER A 20 -2.12 5.72 -10.24
C SER A 20 -2.20 6.35 -8.84
N THR A 21 -1.70 5.66 -7.82
CA THR A 21 -1.64 6.19 -6.44
C THR A 21 -0.73 7.40 -6.34
N ILE A 22 0.44 7.37 -7.00
CA ILE A 22 1.36 8.52 -7.04
C ILE A 22 0.69 9.72 -7.72
N LYS A 23 -0.01 9.52 -8.85
CA LYS A 23 -0.76 10.59 -9.52
C LYS A 23 -1.83 11.19 -8.61
N VAL A 24 -2.63 10.35 -7.94
CA VAL A 24 -3.65 10.81 -6.99
C VAL A 24 -3.04 11.58 -5.83
N ALA A 25 -1.90 11.12 -5.30
CA ALA A 25 -1.21 11.84 -4.22
C ALA A 25 -0.67 13.20 -4.67
N ASN A 26 -0.18 13.31 -5.91
CA ASN A 26 0.25 14.58 -6.48
C ASN A 26 -0.93 15.56 -6.68
N ASP A 27 -2.09 15.06 -7.17
CA ASP A 27 -3.31 15.86 -7.35
C ASP A 27 -3.91 16.30 -6.01
N LEU A 28 -3.76 15.49 -4.95
CA LEU A 28 -4.27 15.75 -3.60
C LEU A 28 -3.13 16.04 -2.61
N SER A 29 -2.12 16.75 -3.04
CA SER A 29 -0.90 17.01 -2.28
C SER A 29 -1.12 17.79 -0.97
N ASP A 30 -2.27 18.40 -0.78
CA ASP A 30 -2.73 19.01 0.47
C ASP A 30 -3.29 17.99 1.47
N ARG A 31 -3.63 16.77 1.03
CA ARG A 31 -4.28 15.72 1.82
C ARG A 31 -3.45 14.45 1.98
N ILE A 32 -2.62 14.11 0.99
CA ILE A 32 -1.85 12.86 0.93
C ILE A 32 -0.37 13.19 0.75
N GLU A 33 0.47 12.47 1.46
CA GLU A 33 1.92 12.50 1.36
C GLU A 33 2.44 11.08 1.21
N ILE A 34 3.18 10.79 0.14
CA ILE A 34 3.86 9.51 0.00
C ILE A 34 5.20 9.61 0.72
N ILE A 35 5.39 8.79 1.76
CA ILE A 35 6.60 8.79 2.58
C ILE A 35 7.52 7.60 2.29
N GLY A 36 6.99 6.56 1.66
CA GLY A 36 7.75 5.36 1.33
C GLY A 36 7.20 4.63 0.12
N ILE A 37 8.10 4.08 -0.69
CA ILE A 37 7.74 3.35 -1.91
C ILE A 37 8.57 2.06 -2.05
N ALA A 38 7.96 1.01 -2.61
CA ALA A 38 8.67 -0.24 -2.87
C ALA A 38 8.39 -0.79 -4.25
N ALA A 39 9.41 -1.45 -4.80
CA ALA A 39 9.30 -2.23 -6.04
C ALA A 39 10.06 -3.57 -5.91
N CYS A 40 9.91 -4.46 -6.90
CA CYS A 40 10.69 -5.69 -6.95
C CYS A 40 12.03 -5.44 -7.65
N LYS A 41 11.99 -5.20 -8.97
CA LYS A 41 13.18 -5.12 -9.83
C LYS A 41 13.41 -3.78 -10.52
N SER A 42 12.42 -2.90 -10.47
CA SER A 42 12.43 -1.64 -11.24
C SER A 42 13.18 -0.53 -10.50
N ASP A 43 14.50 -0.67 -10.36
CA ASP A 43 15.38 0.23 -9.64
C ASP A 43 15.38 1.66 -10.20
N GLU A 44 15.58 1.83 -11.52
CA GLU A 44 15.57 3.16 -12.16
C GLU A 44 14.24 3.89 -11.99
N LYS A 45 13.12 3.15 -12.16
CA LYS A 45 11.78 3.70 -12.00
C LYS A 45 11.49 4.08 -10.56
N LEU A 46 11.92 3.26 -9.59
CA LEU A 46 11.80 3.56 -8.17
C LEU A 46 12.56 4.86 -7.82
N ILE A 47 13.80 5.01 -8.31
CA ILE A 47 14.60 6.22 -8.11
C ILE A 47 13.94 7.46 -8.73
N SER A 48 13.34 7.31 -9.93
CA SER A 48 12.55 8.39 -10.54
C SER A 48 11.34 8.78 -9.69
N GLN A 49 10.63 7.79 -9.15
CA GLN A 49 9.47 8.01 -8.28
C GLN A 49 9.85 8.66 -6.94
N LEU A 50 11.03 8.35 -6.38
CA LEU A 50 11.53 9.04 -5.18
C LEU A 50 11.73 10.54 -5.43
N LYS A 51 12.29 10.89 -6.58
CA LYS A 51 12.49 12.30 -6.98
C LYS A 51 11.15 13.02 -7.23
N GLU A 52 10.18 12.32 -7.79
CA GLU A 52 8.85 12.85 -8.08
C GLU A 52 8.04 13.09 -6.80
N THR A 53 8.02 12.12 -5.88
CA THR A 53 7.17 12.14 -4.69
C THR A 53 7.81 12.83 -3.49
N GLY A 54 9.14 12.94 -3.47
CA GLY A 54 9.89 13.39 -2.29
C GLY A 54 9.90 12.36 -1.16
N ALA A 55 9.51 11.11 -1.42
CA ALA A 55 9.51 10.05 -0.40
C ALA A 55 10.93 9.79 0.12
N MET A 56 11.07 9.66 1.42
CA MET A 56 12.35 9.50 2.12
C MET A 56 12.63 8.06 2.56
N SER A 57 11.81 7.10 2.11
CA SER A 57 12.01 5.68 2.39
C SER A 57 11.73 4.85 1.15
N ALA A 58 12.56 3.86 0.87
CA ALA A 58 12.42 3.00 -0.30
C ALA A 58 12.83 1.56 -0.01
N CYS A 59 12.22 0.61 -0.75
CA CYS A 59 12.62 -0.79 -0.70
C CYS A 59 12.64 -1.43 -2.08
N LEU A 60 13.68 -2.23 -2.34
CA LEU A 60 13.72 -3.18 -3.47
C LEU A 60 13.83 -4.60 -2.94
N THR A 61 12.91 -5.47 -3.37
CA THR A 61 12.90 -6.85 -2.87
C THR A 61 13.87 -7.76 -3.61
N ASP A 62 14.23 -7.45 -4.86
CA ASP A 62 15.23 -8.17 -5.64
C ASP A 62 16.66 -7.70 -5.26
N GLN A 63 17.50 -8.66 -4.88
CA GLN A 63 18.83 -8.35 -4.35
C GLN A 63 19.76 -7.66 -5.37
N GLU A 64 19.74 -8.12 -6.62
CA GLU A 64 20.59 -7.53 -7.67
C GLU A 64 20.17 -6.09 -7.98
N SER A 65 18.86 -5.85 -8.07
CA SER A 65 18.31 -4.52 -8.29
C SER A 65 18.59 -3.59 -7.12
N ALA A 66 18.51 -4.11 -5.89
CA ALA A 66 18.86 -3.35 -4.69
C ALA A 66 20.35 -2.95 -4.69
N GLN A 67 21.24 -3.86 -5.10
CA GLN A 67 22.66 -3.57 -5.20
C GLN A 67 22.97 -2.50 -6.26
N ARG A 68 22.30 -2.57 -7.43
CA ARG A 68 22.45 -1.51 -8.47
C ARG A 68 21.93 -0.16 -7.98
N ALA A 69 20.76 -0.16 -7.33
CA ALA A 69 20.14 1.06 -6.83
C ALA A 69 20.95 1.74 -5.74
N SER A 70 21.68 1.00 -4.91
CA SER A 70 22.39 1.53 -3.75
C SER A 70 23.39 2.64 -4.11
N THR A 71 23.99 2.58 -5.30
CA THR A 71 24.96 3.58 -5.78
C THR A 71 24.31 4.85 -6.32
N ASN A 72 23.02 4.81 -6.65
CA ASN A 72 22.27 5.91 -7.27
C ASN A 72 21.11 6.41 -6.40
N MET A 73 21.02 5.92 -5.16
CA MET A 73 19.95 6.32 -4.23
C MET A 73 20.13 7.80 -3.86
N PRO A 74 19.05 8.59 -3.86
CA PRO A 74 19.13 9.98 -3.43
C PRO A 74 19.59 10.10 -1.98
N ASP A 75 20.36 11.16 -1.68
CA ASP A 75 20.87 11.41 -0.34
C ASP A 75 19.74 11.52 0.70
N GLY A 76 19.95 10.93 1.86
CA GLY A 76 19.01 10.96 2.97
C GLY A 76 17.85 9.97 2.89
N VAL A 77 17.70 9.22 1.78
CA VAL A 77 16.68 8.18 1.67
C VAL A 77 17.06 6.96 2.53
N ARG A 78 16.15 6.52 3.41
CA ARG A 78 16.27 5.24 4.11
C ARG A 78 16.01 4.11 3.12
N PHE A 79 17.04 3.38 2.75
CA PHE A 79 16.95 2.33 1.75
C PHE A 79 16.97 0.94 2.38
N PHE A 80 15.89 0.21 2.18
CA PHE A 80 15.69 -1.17 2.62
C PHE A 80 15.78 -2.14 1.43
N HIS A 81 16.02 -3.41 1.71
CA HIS A 81 16.06 -4.44 0.66
C HIS A 81 15.52 -5.79 1.16
N GLY A 82 15.09 -6.62 0.22
CA GLY A 82 14.57 -7.95 0.50
C GLY A 82 13.18 -7.93 1.16
N GLU A 83 12.76 -9.09 1.63
CA GLU A 83 11.44 -9.27 2.23
C GLU A 83 11.34 -8.60 3.62
N GLU A 84 12.38 -8.71 4.43
CA GLU A 84 12.41 -8.07 5.75
C GLU A 84 12.42 -6.54 5.60
N GLY A 85 13.18 -5.99 4.64
CA GLY A 85 13.14 -4.56 4.34
C GLY A 85 11.77 -4.07 3.86
N LEU A 86 11.01 -4.92 3.17
CA LEU A 86 9.63 -4.59 2.80
C LEU A 86 8.71 -4.51 4.03
N ILE A 87 8.92 -5.37 5.02
CA ILE A 87 8.21 -5.34 6.30
C ILE A 87 8.59 -4.09 7.10
N GLU A 88 9.88 -3.77 7.19
CA GLU A 88 10.35 -2.54 7.84
C GLU A 88 9.71 -1.29 7.23
N LEU A 89 9.65 -1.23 5.89
CA LEU A 89 8.99 -0.12 5.19
C LEU A 89 7.48 -0.06 5.49
N ALA A 90 6.79 -1.22 5.55
CA ALA A 90 5.37 -1.30 5.85
C ALA A 90 5.02 -0.91 7.28
N THR A 91 5.98 -0.97 8.20
CA THR A 91 5.79 -0.69 9.62
C THR A 91 6.37 0.64 10.08
N LEU A 92 6.74 1.54 9.15
CA LEU A 92 7.24 2.86 9.49
C LEU A 92 6.32 3.57 10.50
N GLU A 93 6.90 4.08 11.58
CA GLU A 93 6.15 4.74 12.65
C GLU A 93 5.29 5.88 12.12
N GLU A 94 5.84 6.64 11.17
CA GLU A 94 5.22 7.82 10.58
C GLU A 94 4.06 7.51 9.63
N ALA A 95 3.91 6.26 9.17
CA ALA A 95 2.87 5.88 8.21
C ALA A 95 1.48 5.84 8.86
N ASP A 96 0.49 6.39 8.17
CA ASP A 96 -0.94 6.22 8.51
C ASP A 96 -1.54 5.04 7.73
N ILE A 97 -1.18 4.91 6.46
CA ILE A 97 -1.78 3.95 5.52
C ILE A 97 -0.69 3.21 4.75
N VAL A 98 -0.86 1.92 4.58
CA VAL A 98 -0.02 1.10 3.69
C VAL A 98 -0.86 0.58 2.54
N LEU A 99 -0.51 0.96 1.32
CA LEU A 99 -1.12 0.42 0.10
C LEU A 99 -0.36 -0.82 -0.37
N ILE A 100 -1.08 -1.93 -0.50
CA ILE A 100 -0.55 -3.18 -1.06
C ILE A 100 -1.02 -3.32 -2.51
N SER A 101 -0.11 -3.11 -3.45
CA SER A 101 -0.32 -3.31 -4.90
C SER A 101 0.68 -4.31 -5.50
N ILE A 102 1.26 -5.16 -4.66
CA ILE A 102 2.13 -6.26 -5.06
C ILE A 102 1.26 -7.42 -5.54
N VAL A 103 1.54 -7.95 -6.72
CA VAL A 103 0.80 -9.08 -7.30
C VAL A 103 1.07 -10.36 -6.52
N GLY A 104 0.03 -11.17 -6.30
CA GLY A 104 0.11 -12.46 -5.64
C GLY A 104 0.26 -12.37 -4.12
N VAL A 105 0.95 -13.35 -3.54
CA VAL A 105 0.99 -13.55 -2.08
C VAL A 105 2.13 -12.81 -1.37
N ALA A 106 3.08 -12.26 -2.11
CA ALA A 106 4.25 -11.59 -1.53
C ALA A 106 3.88 -10.35 -0.66
N GLY A 107 2.70 -9.79 -0.90
CA GLY A 107 2.15 -8.70 -0.10
C GLY A 107 1.55 -9.11 1.26
N LEU A 108 1.35 -10.43 1.52
CA LEU A 108 0.62 -10.87 2.72
C LEU A 108 1.37 -10.59 4.02
N ARG A 109 2.67 -10.95 4.10
CA ARG A 109 3.48 -10.69 5.30
C ARG A 109 3.57 -9.20 5.64
N PRO A 110 3.94 -8.30 4.70
CA PRO A 110 3.93 -6.86 5.01
C PRO A 110 2.55 -6.30 5.30
N ALA A 111 1.45 -6.86 4.72
CA ALA A 111 0.09 -6.45 5.05
C ALA A 111 -0.27 -6.76 6.51
N LEU A 112 0.01 -7.98 6.97
CA LEU A 112 -0.22 -8.37 8.37
C LEU A 112 0.64 -7.55 9.32
N ALA A 113 1.93 -7.35 9.01
CA ALA A 113 2.82 -6.53 9.82
C ALA A 113 2.36 -5.06 9.93
N ALA A 114 1.88 -4.47 8.83
CA ALA A 114 1.30 -3.12 8.84
C ALA A 114 0.07 -3.04 9.77
N LEU A 115 -0.85 -4.00 9.69
CA LEU A 115 -2.02 -4.08 10.57
C LEU A 115 -1.64 -4.27 12.04
N GLU A 116 -0.65 -5.13 12.33
CA GLU A 116 -0.11 -5.34 13.67
C GLU A 116 0.53 -4.07 14.25
N ALA A 117 1.14 -3.25 13.39
CA ALA A 117 1.66 -1.93 13.73
C ALA A 117 0.56 -0.83 13.79
N GLY A 118 -0.72 -1.20 13.68
CA GLY A 118 -1.86 -0.28 13.78
C GLY A 118 -2.03 0.65 12.57
N LYS A 119 -1.47 0.30 11.40
CA LYS A 119 -1.63 1.07 10.16
C LYS A 119 -2.88 0.65 9.42
N ASP A 120 -3.61 1.61 8.84
CA ASP A 120 -4.69 1.29 7.92
C ASP A 120 -4.12 0.63 6.66
N LEU A 121 -4.84 -0.36 6.12
CA LEU A 121 -4.41 -1.14 4.97
C LEU A 121 -5.28 -0.84 3.75
N ALA A 122 -4.69 -0.32 2.68
CA ALA A 122 -5.34 -0.19 1.39
C ALA A 122 -4.94 -1.39 0.51
N VAL A 123 -5.91 -2.22 0.10
CA VAL A 123 -5.65 -3.48 -0.61
C VAL A 123 -6.09 -3.39 -2.05
N ALA A 124 -5.12 -3.46 -2.97
CA ALA A 124 -5.36 -3.58 -4.41
C ALA A 124 -5.17 -5.04 -4.91
N SER A 125 -4.43 -5.86 -4.15
CA SER A 125 -4.18 -7.27 -4.45
C SER A 125 -5.24 -8.15 -3.76
N LYS A 126 -6.31 -8.46 -4.50
CA LYS A 126 -7.43 -9.27 -3.97
C LYS A 126 -7.02 -10.68 -3.55
N GLU A 127 -5.91 -11.19 -4.08
CA GLU A 127 -5.36 -12.50 -3.75
C GLU A 127 -5.07 -12.65 -2.26
N ILE A 128 -4.66 -11.58 -1.60
CA ILE A 128 -4.41 -11.56 -0.15
C ILE A 128 -5.71 -11.83 0.63
N LEU A 129 -6.81 -11.20 0.21
CA LEU A 129 -8.12 -11.38 0.86
C LEU A 129 -8.72 -12.75 0.55
N VAL A 130 -8.51 -13.29 -0.65
CA VAL A 130 -8.95 -14.65 -1.02
C VAL A 130 -8.23 -15.70 -0.20
N MET A 131 -6.92 -15.54 0.01
CA MET A 131 -6.10 -16.55 0.71
C MET A 131 -6.14 -16.44 2.23
N ALA A 132 -6.18 -15.24 2.75
CA ALA A 132 -6.00 -14.97 4.18
C ALA A 132 -6.97 -13.90 4.71
N GLY A 133 -8.11 -13.69 4.05
CA GLY A 133 -9.05 -12.63 4.40
C GLY A 133 -9.49 -12.67 5.85
N GLN A 134 -9.75 -13.86 6.42
CA GLN A 134 -10.09 -13.99 7.82
C GLN A 134 -8.96 -13.47 8.72
N ALA A 135 -7.73 -13.91 8.51
CA ALA A 135 -6.57 -13.47 9.31
C ALA A 135 -6.33 -11.95 9.17
N VAL A 136 -6.48 -11.41 7.95
CA VAL A 136 -6.35 -9.96 7.70
C VAL A 136 -7.41 -9.18 8.47
N MET A 137 -8.68 -9.59 8.40
CA MET A 137 -9.78 -8.90 9.08
C MET A 137 -9.72 -9.02 10.60
N GLU A 138 -9.33 -10.19 11.13
CA GLU A 138 -9.14 -10.40 12.58
C GLU A 138 -7.98 -9.54 13.10
N THR A 139 -6.85 -9.49 12.35
CA THR A 139 -5.69 -8.66 12.73
C THR A 139 -6.06 -7.18 12.68
N ALA A 140 -6.78 -6.73 11.67
CA ALA A 140 -7.25 -5.35 11.57
C ALA A 140 -8.16 -4.99 12.76
N ALA A 141 -9.14 -5.83 13.07
CA ALA A 141 -10.07 -5.61 14.19
C ALA A 141 -9.34 -5.54 15.53
N LYS A 142 -8.38 -6.44 15.77
CA LYS A 142 -7.57 -6.49 16.99
C LYS A 142 -6.76 -5.20 17.20
N ASN A 143 -6.22 -4.64 16.13
CA ASN A 143 -5.38 -3.45 16.17
C ASN A 143 -6.12 -2.14 15.85
N ARG A 144 -7.46 -2.18 15.70
CA ARG A 144 -8.31 -1.03 15.36
C ARG A 144 -7.92 -0.35 14.04
N ALA A 145 -7.31 -1.10 13.13
CA ALA A 145 -6.94 -0.67 11.79
C ALA A 145 -8.08 -0.93 10.81
N LYS A 146 -8.14 -0.15 9.74
CA LYS A 146 -9.13 -0.31 8.67
C LYS A 146 -8.52 -1.07 7.49
N VAL A 147 -9.34 -1.86 6.83
CA VAL A 147 -9.02 -2.47 5.54
C VAL A 147 -9.86 -1.79 4.47
N LEU A 148 -9.21 -1.08 3.55
CA LEU A 148 -9.82 -0.27 2.51
C LEU A 148 -9.60 -0.96 1.15
N PRO A 149 -10.66 -1.38 0.44
CA PRO A 149 -10.51 -1.97 -0.88
C PRO A 149 -10.16 -0.89 -1.91
N VAL A 150 -9.17 -1.18 -2.76
CA VAL A 150 -8.74 -0.29 -3.86
C VAL A 150 -9.05 -0.93 -5.22
N ASP A 151 -9.22 -2.25 -5.27
CA ASP A 151 -9.70 -2.92 -6.49
C ASP A 151 -11.15 -2.51 -6.84
N SER A 152 -11.48 -2.56 -8.13
CA SER A 152 -12.76 -2.04 -8.62
C SER A 152 -13.98 -2.78 -8.06
N GLU A 153 -13.88 -4.09 -7.90
CA GLU A 153 -15.00 -4.93 -7.50
C GLU A 153 -15.36 -4.73 -6.02
N HIS A 154 -14.37 -4.88 -5.14
CA HIS A 154 -14.60 -4.70 -3.71
C HIS A 154 -14.87 -3.24 -3.33
N ASN A 155 -14.23 -2.28 -4.02
CA ASN A 155 -14.49 -0.86 -3.79
C ASN A 155 -15.92 -0.48 -4.17
N ALA A 156 -16.48 -1.01 -5.27
CA ALA A 156 -17.87 -0.76 -5.64
C ALA A 156 -18.83 -1.26 -4.54
N ILE A 157 -18.60 -2.45 -3.99
CA ILE A 157 -19.39 -2.98 -2.86
C ILE A 157 -19.23 -2.08 -1.63
N PHE A 158 -17.99 -1.72 -1.30
CA PHE A 158 -17.68 -0.86 -0.15
C PHE A 158 -18.44 0.47 -0.23
N GLN A 159 -18.43 1.14 -1.39
CA GLN A 159 -19.18 2.39 -1.60
C GLN A 159 -20.69 2.20 -1.48
N CYS A 160 -21.24 1.09 -2.00
CA CYS A 160 -22.68 0.79 -1.87
C CYS A 160 -23.11 0.54 -0.42
N LEU A 161 -22.21 0.04 0.42
CA LEU A 161 -22.46 -0.25 1.83
C LEU A 161 -22.12 0.93 2.76
N GLU A 162 -21.50 1.98 2.25
CA GLU A 162 -21.12 3.14 3.06
C GLU A 162 -22.38 3.78 3.68
N GLY A 163 -22.37 3.94 5.00
CA GLY A 163 -23.52 4.45 5.75
C GLY A 163 -24.70 3.48 5.92
N LYS A 164 -24.52 2.19 5.54
CA LYS A 164 -25.47 1.10 5.76
C LYS A 164 -24.95 0.13 6.81
N GLU A 165 -25.88 -0.62 7.42
CA GLU A 165 -25.47 -1.74 8.26
C GLU A 165 -25.26 -3.00 7.40
N SER A 166 -24.29 -3.84 7.76
CA SER A 166 -23.99 -5.06 6.99
C SER A 166 -25.19 -6.02 6.87
N LYS A 167 -26.13 -5.98 7.82
CA LYS A 167 -27.39 -6.73 7.77
C LYS A 167 -28.33 -6.29 6.65
N ASP A 168 -28.16 -5.08 6.09
CA ASP A 168 -28.97 -4.56 4.99
C ASP A 168 -28.52 -5.13 3.63
N ALA A 169 -27.34 -5.75 3.59
CA ALA A 169 -26.85 -6.43 2.40
C ALA A 169 -27.51 -7.79 2.23
N VAL A 170 -28.37 -7.94 1.22
CA VAL A 170 -29.09 -9.20 0.91
C VAL A 170 -28.24 -10.12 0.06
N SER A 171 -27.74 -9.66 -1.07
CA SER A 171 -26.82 -10.37 -1.95
C SER A 171 -26.28 -9.43 -3.03
N TYR A 172 -25.18 -9.84 -3.66
CA TYR A 172 -24.82 -9.35 -5.00
C TYR A 172 -24.66 -10.57 -5.93
N THR A 173 -25.19 -10.47 -7.15
CA THR A 173 -25.19 -11.60 -8.10
C THR A 173 -24.22 -11.39 -9.25
N HIS A 174 -23.81 -10.15 -9.51
CA HIS A 174 -22.96 -9.81 -10.62
C HIS A 174 -22.22 -8.50 -10.41
N LEU A 175 -20.87 -8.55 -10.48
CA LEU A 175 -20.00 -7.39 -10.65
C LEU A 175 -19.23 -7.60 -11.95
N ARG A 176 -19.30 -6.63 -12.84
CA ARG A 176 -18.55 -6.65 -14.10
C ARG A 176 -17.55 -5.48 -14.10
N ALA A 177 -16.27 -5.81 -14.16
CA ALA A 177 -15.24 -4.84 -14.51
C ALA A 177 -15.33 -4.53 -16.02
N HIS A 178 -15.25 -3.28 -16.38
CA HIS A 178 -15.18 -2.81 -17.76
C HIS A 178 -13.75 -2.48 -18.13
#